data_c3b52e9bf879e1619004541eefd2ce68
#
_entry.id   c3b52e9bf879e1619004541eefd2ce68
#
_cell.length_a   1.000
_cell.length_b   1.000
_cell.length_c   1.000
_cell.angle_alpha   90.00
_cell.angle_beta   90.00
_cell.angle_gamma   90.00
#
_symmetry.space_group_name_H-M   'P 1'
#
loop_
_entity.id
_entity.type
_entity.pdbx_description
1 polymer ?
#
loop_
_entity_poly.entity_id
_entity_poly.type
_entity_poly.pdbx_seq_one_letter_code
_entity_poly.pdbx_strand_id
1 'polypeptide(L)'
;MCIRDRSVNYIDPRWKRFDLTGYARLLVSKVVQIHQIKLNDFSLSVLACRDAKIKELNRQYRKKNKATNVLAWPAIHCFFNFDQNYQSFNKNNYLFLGDIAISYERCLREASVQNIQFNKHCCKLLAHAILHLLGYEHDVSVRTKRMQLMETRVLNSVLTNRPKLYNI
;
A
#
# COMPACT_ATOMS: atom_id res chain seq x y z
N MET A 1 -5.44 7.86 -17.06
CA MET A 1 -5.29 7.85 -15.59
C MET A 1 -3.83 8.15 -15.27
N CYS A 2 -3.54 9.33 -14.78
CA CYS A 2 -2.18 9.81 -14.57
C CYS A 2 -1.86 9.82 -13.06
N ILE A 3 -0.89 9.02 -12.62
CA ILE A 3 -0.32 9.14 -11.27
C ILE A 3 0.80 10.15 -11.36
N ARG A 4 0.65 11.29 -10.68
CA ARG A 4 1.73 12.29 -10.62
C ARG A 4 2.95 11.72 -9.91
N ASP A 5 4.10 11.85 -10.52
CA ASP A 5 5.39 11.15 -10.30
C ASP A 5 6.17 11.55 -9.02
N ARG A 6 5.50 11.97 -7.93
CA ARG A 6 6.19 12.40 -6.70
C ARG A 6 5.97 11.46 -5.51
N SER A 7 5.70 10.16 -5.75
CA SER A 7 5.12 9.34 -4.70
C SER A 7 6.08 8.45 -3.89
N VAL A 8 7.33 8.22 -4.32
CA VAL A 8 8.24 7.36 -3.57
C VAL A 8 9.52 8.09 -3.17
N ASN A 9 9.77 8.18 -1.86
CA ASN A 9 11.01 8.70 -1.29
C ASN A 9 11.89 7.54 -0.81
N TYR A 10 13.01 7.33 -1.49
CA TYR A 10 13.99 6.27 -1.21
C TYR A 10 15.06 6.77 -0.22
N ILE A 11 14.82 6.64 1.08
CA ILE A 11 15.85 6.93 2.11
C ILE A 11 16.88 5.80 2.14
N ASP A 12 16.46 4.55 1.93
CA ASP A 12 17.34 3.40 1.82
C ASP A 12 17.58 3.06 0.35
N PRO A 13 18.83 3.14 -0.15
CA PRO A 13 19.14 2.90 -1.56
C PRO A 13 18.89 1.45 -2.02
N ARG A 14 18.83 0.48 -1.11
CA ARG A 14 18.52 -0.92 -1.43
C ARG A 14 17.14 -1.08 -2.08
N TRP A 15 16.19 -0.20 -1.74
CA TRP A 15 14.86 -0.17 -2.34
C TRP A 15 14.85 0.17 -3.83
N LYS A 16 15.91 0.81 -4.38
CA LYS A 16 15.98 1.16 -5.80
C LYS A 16 15.94 -0.05 -6.74
N ARG A 17 16.22 -1.25 -6.21
CA ARG A 17 16.11 -2.52 -6.96
C ARG A 17 14.68 -3.06 -7.03
N PHE A 18 13.76 -2.48 -6.27
CA PHE A 18 12.36 -2.87 -6.25
C PHE A 18 11.50 -1.70 -6.75
N ASP A 19 10.71 -1.93 -7.79
CA ASP A 19 9.86 -0.90 -8.41
C ASP A 19 8.63 -0.59 -7.55
N LEU A 20 8.86 0.04 -6.37
CA LEU A 20 7.78 0.47 -5.49
C LEU A 20 6.75 1.35 -6.18
N THR A 21 7.19 2.26 -7.07
CA THR A 21 6.31 3.16 -7.81
C THR A 21 5.39 2.38 -8.74
N GLY A 22 5.94 1.50 -9.56
CA GLY A 22 5.17 0.68 -10.49
C GLY A 22 4.20 -0.25 -9.78
N TYR A 23 4.61 -0.87 -8.67
CA TYR A 23 3.72 -1.71 -7.87
C TYR A 23 2.60 -0.91 -7.20
N ALA A 24 2.91 0.23 -6.58
CA ALA A 24 1.90 1.08 -5.96
C ALA A 24 0.83 1.51 -6.98
N ARG A 25 1.27 1.98 -8.16
CA ARG A 25 0.36 2.35 -9.27
C ARG A 25 -0.56 1.20 -9.66
N LEU A 26 0.03 0.03 -9.91
CA LEU A 26 -0.71 -1.13 -10.36
C LEU A 26 -1.72 -1.60 -9.32
N LEU A 27 -1.33 -1.67 -8.05
CA LEU A 27 -2.18 -2.08 -6.95
C LEU A 27 -3.37 -1.12 -6.78
N VAL A 28 -3.13 0.19 -6.73
CA VAL A 28 -4.23 1.17 -6.61
C VAL A 28 -5.15 1.10 -7.82
N SER A 29 -4.61 1.01 -9.05
CA SER A 29 -5.44 0.91 -10.25
C SER A 29 -6.34 -0.32 -10.24
N LYS A 30 -5.85 -1.45 -9.70
CA LYS A 30 -6.66 -2.66 -9.57
C LYS A 30 -7.75 -2.54 -8.52
N VAL A 31 -7.46 -1.92 -7.37
CA VAL A 31 -8.49 -1.67 -6.35
C VAL A 31 -9.56 -0.73 -6.90
N VAL A 32 -9.18 0.37 -7.54
CA VAL A 32 -10.09 1.33 -8.19
C VAL A 32 -10.97 0.62 -9.23
N GLN A 33 -10.37 -0.25 -10.07
CA GLN A 33 -11.10 -1.03 -11.07
C GLN A 33 -12.10 -2.00 -10.44
N ILE A 34 -11.71 -2.75 -9.40
CA ILE A 34 -12.57 -3.72 -8.71
C ILE A 34 -13.78 -3.02 -8.07
N HIS A 35 -13.58 -1.82 -7.53
CA HIS A 35 -14.63 -1.03 -6.90
C HIS A 35 -15.41 -0.13 -7.88
N GLN A 36 -15.09 -0.16 -9.17
CA GLN A 36 -15.70 0.68 -10.20
C GLN A 36 -15.66 2.19 -9.84
N ILE A 37 -14.59 2.61 -9.14
CA ILE A 37 -14.42 3.99 -8.72
C ILE A 37 -14.08 4.86 -9.94
N LYS A 38 -14.87 5.88 -10.21
CA LYS A 38 -14.61 6.87 -11.26
C LYS A 38 -13.67 7.95 -10.73
N LEU A 39 -12.36 7.67 -10.71
CA LEU A 39 -11.33 8.65 -10.40
C LEU A 39 -10.54 8.98 -11.65
N ASN A 40 -10.34 10.27 -11.92
CA ASN A 40 -9.48 10.71 -13.00
C ASN A 40 -8.00 10.65 -12.58
N ASP A 41 -7.72 10.96 -11.32
CA ASP A 41 -6.36 11.03 -10.82
C ASP A 41 -6.30 10.71 -9.31
N PHE A 42 -5.22 10.04 -8.88
CA PHE A 42 -4.96 9.79 -7.47
C PHE A 42 -3.47 9.83 -7.18
N SER A 43 -3.10 10.09 -5.94
CA SER A 43 -1.73 9.98 -5.46
C SER A 43 -1.67 9.33 -4.08
N LEU A 44 -0.52 8.76 -3.79
CA LEU A 44 -0.12 8.33 -2.45
C LEU A 44 1.39 8.60 -2.30
N SER A 45 1.85 8.70 -1.05
CA SER A 45 3.25 8.88 -0.74
C SER A 45 3.81 7.59 -0.14
N VAL A 46 5.00 7.16 -0.58
CA VAL A 46 5.69 5.99 -0.01
C VAL A 46 7.07 6.38 0.46
N LEU A 47 7.35 6.15 1.74
CA LEU A 47 8.67 6.29 2.35
C LEU A 47 9.34 4.91 2.40
N ALA A 48 10.31 4.69 1.52
CA ALA A 48 11.11 3.47 1.44
C ALA A 48 12.33 3.60 2.37
N CYS A 49 12.26 3.03 3.58
CA CYS A 49 13.16 3.32 4.67
C CYS A 49 13.79 2.07 5.32
N ARG A 50 14.58 2.30 6.38
CA ARG A 50 15.22 1.32 7.26
C ARG A 50 14.43 1.10 8.53
N ASP A 51 14.76 0.03 9.27
CA ASP A 51 14.19 -0.29 10.60
C ASP A 51 14.28 0.89 11.58
N ALA A 52 15.38 1.62 11.59
CA ALA A 52 15.57 2.78 12.48
C ALA A 52 14.51 3.86 12.21
N LYS A 53 14.25 4.20 10.94
CA LYS A 53 13.28 5.25 10.59
C LYS A 53 11.84 4.80 10.85
N ILE A 54 11.47 3.58 10.48
CA ILE A 54 10.10 3.11 10.72
C ILE A 54 9.82 2.92 12.22
N LYS A 55 10.83 2.58 13.03
CA LYS A 55 10.74 2.54 14.49
C LYS A 55 10.44 3.93 15.07
N GLU A 56 11.14 4.96 14.58
CA GLU A 56 10.90 6.36 14.96
C GLU A 56 9.44 6.75 14.67
N LEU A 57 8.96 6.50 13.45
CA LEU A 57 7.59 6.79 13.03
C LEU A 57 6.56 6.01 13.86
N ASN A 58 6.81 4.73 14.13
CA ASN A 58 5.92 3.89 14.95
C ASN A 58 5.84 4.41 16.40
N ARG A 59 6.97 4.88 16.95
CA ARG A 59 6.99 5.52 18.27
C ARG A 59 6.22 6.83 18.27
N GLN A 60 6.44 7.67 17.27
CA GLN A 60 5.84 9.01 17.19
C GLN A 60 4.31 8.92 17.01
N TYR A 61 3.83 8.13 16.07
CA TYR A 61 2.43 8.12 15.64
C TYR A 61 1.58 7.03 16.28
N ARG A 62 2.18 5.89 16.67
CA ARG A 62 1.46 4.75 17.26
C ARG A 62 1.86 4.43 18.69
N LYS A 63 2.78 5.22 19.30
CA LYS A 63 3.32 5.05 20.67
C LYS A 63 3.99 3.68 20.88
N LYS A 64 4.46 3.01 19.82
CA LYS A 64 5.10 1.69 19.87
C LYS A 64 6.58 1.83 19.55
N ASN A 65 7.46 1.63 20.53
CA ASN A 65 8.92 1.76 20.38
C ASN A 65 9.59 0.51 19.78
N LYS A 66 9.07 0.04 18.64
CA LYS A 66 9.61 -1.11 17.89
C LYS A 66 9.47 -0.87 16.38
N ALA A 67 10.41 -1.44 15.60
CA ALA A 67 10.29 -1.45 14.15
C ALA A 67 9.15 -2.37 13.71
N THR A 68 8.50 -2.02 12.60
CA THR A 68 7.47 -2.80 11.92
C THR A 68 7.81 -2.91 10.43
N ASN A 69 7.10 -3.73 9.69
CA ASN A 69 7.29 -3.90 8.26
C ASN A 69 6.71 -2.72 7.44
N VAL A 70 5.47 -2.35 7.71
CA VAL A 70 4.76 -1.28 7.02
C VAL A 70 3.91 -0.47 8.00
N LEU A 71 3.74 0.81 7.71
CA LEU A 71 2.80 1.73 8.35
C LEU A 71 2.00 2.43 7.25
N ALA A 72 0.73 2.67 7.52
CA ALA A 72 -0.16 3.41 6.62
C ALA A 72 -0.93 4.48 7.41
N TRP A 73 -1.03 5.68 6.83
CA TRP A 73 -1.78 6.81 7.35
C TRP A 73 -2.74 7.30 6.28
N PRO A 74 -4.03 6.92 6.36
CA PRO A 74 -5.04 7.41 5.44
C PRO A 74 -5.16 8.94 5.51
N ALA A 75 -5.33 9.61 4.38
CA ALA A 75 -5.72 11.01 4.38
C ALA A 75 -7.15 11.14 4.93
N ILE A 76 -7.41 12.21 5.72
CA ILE A 76 -8.65 12.39 6.49
C ILE A 76 -9.93 12.26 5.63
N HIS A 77 -9.82 12.53 4.33
CA HIS A 77 -10.95 12.52 3.39
C HIS A 77 -11.13 11.21 2.62
N CYS A 78 -10.31 10.19 2.90
CA CYS A 78 -10.29 8.93 2.14
C CYS A 78 -11.03 7.77 2.81
N PHE A 79 -11.89 8.02 3.80
CA PHE A 79 -12.76 6.97 4.31
C PHE A 79 -13.82 6.61 3.26
N PHE A 80 -13.52 5.61 2.45
CA PHE A 80 -14.49 5.01 1.57
C PHE A 80 -15.51 4.21 2.39
N ASN A 81 -16.61 4.85 2.76
CA ASN A 81 -17.80 4.12 3.15
C ASN A 81 -18.33 3.42 1.89
N PHE A 82 -18.04 2.13 1.75
CA PHE A 82 -18.42 1.31 0.60
C PHE A 82 -19.94 1.24 0.35
N ASP A 83 -20.75 1.77 1.26
CA ASP A 83 -22.21 1.75 1.21
C ASP A 83 -22.84 3.10 0.83
N GLN A 84 -22.06 4.16 0.60
CA GLN A 84 -22.59 5.47 0.23
C GLN A 84 -21.93 6.02 -1.04
N ASN A 85 -22.76 6.56 -1.92
CA ASN A 85 -22.39 7.16 -3.19
C ASN A 85 -21.20 8.14 -3.04
N TYR A 86 -20.15 7.91 -3.81
CA TYR A 86 -18.92 8.71 -3.91
C TYR A 86 -19.15 10.12 -4.48
N GLN A 87 -19.89 10.99 -3.79
CA GLN A 87 -20.21 12.31 -4.30
C GLN A 87 -19.33 13.46 -3.83
N SER A 88 -18.31 13.24 -3.01
CA SER A 88 -17.51 14.34 -2.46
C SER A 88 -16.03 14.34 -2.87
N PHE A 89 -15.74 14.08 -4.15
CA PHE A 89 -14.42 14.38 -4.70
C PHE A 89 -14.34 15.85 -5.11
N ASN A 90 -13.19 16.50 -4.85
CA ASN A 90 -12.91 17.86 -5.30
C ASN A 90 -13.28 18.03 -6.78
N LYS A 91 -13.68 19.25 -7.19
CA LYS A 91 -14.05 19.60 -8.57
C LYS A 91 -13.10 19.09 -9.66
N ASN A 92 -11.89 18.67 -9.31
CA ASN A 92 -10.85 18.15 -10.21
C ASN A 92 -10.76 16.61 -10.23
N ASN A 93 -11.62 15.86 -9.54
CA ASN A 93 -11.56 14.39 -9.43
C ASN A 93 -10.14 13.84 -9.03
N TYR A 94 -9.40 14.62 -8.24
CA TYR A 94 -8.09 14.24 -7.71
C TYR A 94 -8.21 13.81 -6.26
N LEU A 95 -7.55 12.71 -5.90
CA LEU A 95 -7.58 12.16 -4.56
C LEU A 95 -6.18 11.83 -4.04
N PHE A 96 -5.78 12.43 -2.90
CA PHE A 96 -4.63 11.98 -2.14
C PHE A 96 -5.09 10.89 -1.16
N LEU A 97 -4.56 9.66 -1.33
CA LEU A 97 -4.95 8.50 -0.52
C LEU A 97 -4.32 8.51 0.86
N GLY A 98 -3.09 9.04 0.98
CA GLY A 98 -2.34 9.09 2.23
C GLY A 98 -0.88 8.65 2.08
N ASP A 99 -0.26 8.35 3.22
CA ASP A 99 1.17 8.04 3.34
C ASP A 99 1.40 6.58 3.76
N ILE A 100 2.44 5.96 3.20
CA ILE A 100 2.92 4.63 3.55
C ILE A 100 4.40 4.73 3.90
N ALA A 101 4.85 4.06 4.98
CA ALA A 101 6.27 3.81 5.22
C ALA A 101 6.53 2.30 5.22
N ILE A 102 7.62 1.86 4.56
CA ILE A 102 7.97 0.44 4.44
C ILE A 102 9.45 0.22 4.77
N SER A 103 9.75 -0.78 5.63
CA SER A 103 11.11 -1.09 6.09
C SER A 103 11.75 -2.24 5.31
N TYR A 104 12.94 -2.00 4.76
CA TYR A 104 13.69 -2.99 4.00
C TYR A 104 14.05 -4.23 4.83
N GLU A 105 14.66 -4.01 6.01
CA GLU A 105 15.13 -5.10 6.85
C GLU A 105 13.98 -6.00 7.36
N ARG A 106 12.84 -5.40 7.70
CA ARG A 106 11.65 -6.17 8.11
C ARG A 106 11.10 -6.99 6.99
N CYS A 107 10.95 -6.40 5.81
CA CYS A 107 10.47 -7.11 4.62
C CYS A 107 11.39 -8.28 4.26
N LEU A 108 12.70 -8.07 4.28
CA LEU A 108 13.68 -9.11 3.98
C LEU A 108 13.63 -10.26 4.99
N ARG A 109 13.60 -9.95 6.28
CA ARG A 109 13.54 -10.94 7.36
C ARG A 109 12.25 -11.76 7.30
N GLU A 110 11.11 -11.10 7.13
CA GLU A 110 9.82 -11.77 7.07
C GLU A 110 9.69 -12.65 5.83
N ALA A 111 10.17 -12.19 4.67
CA ALA A 111 10.21 -12.98 3.45
C ALA A 111 11.05 -14.25 3.63
N SER A 112 12.24 -14.12 4.26
CA SER A 112 13.11 -15.26 4.58
C SER A 112 12.45 -16.25 5.53
N VAL A 113 11.87 -15.78 6.63
CA VAL A 113 11.17 -16.64 7.61
C VAL A 113 9.99 -17.38 7.00
N GLN A 114 9.24 -16.72 6.11
CA GLN A 114 8.08 -17.32 5.43
C GLN A 114 8.46 -18.15 4.19
N ASN A 115 9.75 -18.21 3.84
CA ASN A 115 10.27 -18.86 2.64
C ASN A 115 9.56 -18.41 1.35
N ILE A 116 9.37 -17.10 1.20
CA ILE A 116 8.77 -16.47 0.02
C ILE A 116 9.71 -15.43 -0.57
N GLN A 117 9.57 -15.15 -1.86
CA GLN A 117 10.37 -14.14 -2.53
C GLN A 117 10.14 -12.75 -1.91
N PHE A 118 11.23 -11.99 -1.76
CA PHE A 118 11.21 -10.62 -1.21
C PHE A 118 10.20 -9.72 -1.94
N ASN A 119 10.23 -9.73 -3.26
CA ASN A 119 9.33 -8.90 -4.08
C ASN A 119 7.85 -9.26 -3.85
N LYS A 120 7.55 -10.55 -3.75
CA LYS A 120 6.18 -11.03 -3.47
C LYS A 120 5.71 -10.58 -2.09
N HIS A 121 6.59 -10.66 -1.07
CA HIS A 121 6.26 -10.18 0.28
C HIS A 121 6.03 -8.67 0.31
N CYS A 122 6.92 -7.88 -0.30
CA CYS A 122 6.77 -6.44 -0.38
C CYS A 122 5.48 -6.03 -1.11
N CYS A 123 5.14 -6.71 -2.20
CA CYS A 123 3.90 -6.46 -2.94
C CYS A 123 2.66 -6.74 -2.06
N LYS A 124 2.68 -7.82 -1.27
CA LYS A 124 1.61 -8.13 -0.30
C LYS A 124 1.46 -7.04 0.76
N LEU A 125 2.57 -6.62 1.38
CA LEU A 125 2.54 -5.56 2.39
C LEU A 125 2.07 -4.21 1.82
N LEU A 126 2.48 -3.89 0.59
CA LEU A 126 2.05 -2.68 -0.08
C LEU A 126 0.55 -2.73 -0.42
N ALA A 127 0.04 -3.87 -0.89
CA ALA A 127 -1.40 -4.07 -1.12
C ALA A 127 -2.20 -3.89 0.18
N HIS A 128 -1.75 -4.51 1.27
CA HIS A 128 -2.34 -4.35 2.60
C HIS A 128 -2.39 -2.89 3.05
N ALA A 129 -1.28 -2.17 2.94
CA ALA A 129 -1.20 -0.75 3.29
C ALA A 129 -2.14 0.12 2.44
N ILE A 130 -2.20 -0.11 1.12
CA ILE A 130 -3.11 0.61 0.21
C ILE A 130 -4.57 0.35 0.58
N LEU A 131 -4.94 -0.88 0.94
CA LEU A 131 -6.30 -1.16 1.41
C LEU A 131 -6.63 -0.40 2.70
N HIS A 132 -5.68 -0.27 3.62
CA HIS A 132 -5.86 0.61 4.79
C HIS A 132 -6.05 2.07 4.41
N LEU A 133 -5.28 2.62 3.43
CA LEU A 133 -5.51 3.98 2.94
C LEU A 133 -6.91 4.16 2.35
N LEU A 134 -7.48 3.08 1.83
CA LEU A 134 -8.84 3.06 1.27
C LEU A 134 -9.93 2.74 2.31
N GLY A 135 -9.59 2.71 3.61
CA GLY A 135 -10.55 2.52 4.69
C GLY A 135 -10.91 1.07 5.00
N TYR A 136 -10.17 0.09 4.47
CA TYR A 136 -10.30 -1.29 4.93
C TYR A 136 -9.68 -1.43 6.31
N GLU A 137 -10.40 -2.09 7.21
CA GLU A 137 -9.98 -2.38 8.58
C GLU A 137 -10.07 -3.88 8.86
N HIS A 138 -9.38 -4.33 9.91
CA HIS A 138 -9.38 -5.72 10.36
C HIS A 138 -9.56 -5.83 11.88
N ASP A 139 -10.29 -4.91 12.46
CA ASP A 139 -10.62 -4.81 13.89
C ASP A 139 -11.65 -5.85 14.35
N VAL A 140 -12.53 -6.28 13.44
CA VAL A 140 -13.53 -7.33 13.69
C VAL A 140 -13.46 -8.42 12.61
N SER A 141 -13.89 -9.63 12.95
CA SER A 141 -13.75 -10.83 12.09
C SER A 141 -14.32 -10.67 10.67
N VAL A 142 -15.46 -9.98 10.54
CA VAL A 142 -16.09 -9.74 9.22
C VAL A 142 -15.25 -8.82 8.37
N ARG A 143 -14.74 -7.71 8.93
CA ARG A 143 -13.88 -6.76 8.22
C ARG A 143 -12.55 -7.40 7.85
N THR A 144 -11.99 -8.23 8.74
CA THR A 144 -10.78 -9.02 8.48
C THR A 144 -10.94 -9.92 7.25
N LYS A 145 -12.03 -10.70 7.18
CA LYS A 145 -12.32 -11.56 6.03
C LYS A 145 -12.49 -10.76 4.74
N ARG A 146 -13.20 -9.63 4.79
CA ARG A 146 -13.40 -8.74 3.64
C ARG A 146 -12.07 -8.19 3.12
N MET A 147 -11.19 -7.73 4.01
CA MET A 147 -9.87 -7.22 3.65
C MET A 147 -8.98 -8.32 3.05
N GLN A 148 -8.91 -9.50 3.65
CA GLN A 148 -8.16 -10.65 3.15
C GLN A 148 -8.63 -11.09 1.76
N LEU A 149 -9.95 -11.13 1.53
CA LEU A 149 -10.51 -11.44 0.21
C LEU A 149 -10.08 -10.41 -0.82
N MET A 150 -10.12 -9.13 -0.49
CA MET A 150 -9.69 -8.05 -1.38
C MET A 150 -8.20 -8.10 -1.66
N GLU A 151 -7.35 -8.30 -0.64
CA GLU A 151 -5.91 -8.53 -0.83
C GLU A 151 -5.65 -9.64 -1.85
N THR A 152 -6.30 -10.79 -1.67
CA THR A 152 -6.14 -11.94 -2.55
C THR A 152 -6.55 -11.61 -3.99
N ARG A 153 -7.69 -10.94 -4.19
CA ARG A 153 -8.17 -10.53 -5.52
C ARG A 153 -7.20 -9.57 -6.21
N VAL A 154 -6.74 -8.56 -5.49
CA VAL A 154 -5.81 -7.55 -6.02
C VAL A 154 -4.47 -8.19 -6.36
N LEU A 155 -3.90 -8.98 -5.45
CA LEU A 155 -2.63 -9.66 -5.66
C LEU A 155 -2.69 -10.63 -6.85
N ASN A 156 -3.70 -11.48 -6.94
CA ASN A 156 -3.85 -12.39 -8.07
C ASN A 156 -3.92 -11.64 -9.41
N SER A 157 -4.65 -10.52 -9.46
CA SER A 157 -4.76 -9.72 -10.68
C SER A 157 -3.43 -9.06 -11.10
N VAL A 158 -2.56 -8.76 -10.12
CA VAL A 158 -1.23 -8.18 -10.38
C VAL A 158 -0.23 -9.26 -10.78
N LEU A 159 -0.27 -10.42 -10.11
CA LEU A 159 0.63 -11.55 -10.32
C LEU A 159 0.46 -12.16 -11.72
N THR A 160 -0.78 -12.31 -12.17
CA THR A 160 -1.10 -12.86 -13.51
C THR A 160 -0.69 -11.94 -14.64
N ASN A 161 -0.71 -10.63 -14.45
CA ASN A 161 -0.44 -9.65 -15.52
C ASN A 161 1.04 -9.25 -15.66
N ARG A 162 1.92 -9.60 -14.71
CA ARG A 162 3.36 -9.28 -14.75
C ARG A 162 4.24 -10.40 -14.18
N PRO A 163 4.30 -11.59 -14.80
CA PRO A 163 5.13 -12.70 -14.29
C PRO A 163 6.64 -12.37 -14.27
N LYS A 164 7.13 -11.45 -15.13
CA LYS A 164 8.55 -11.07 -15.21
C LYS A 164 9.07 -10.20 -14.05
N LEU A 165 8.20 -9.64 -13.21
CA LEU A 165 8.62 -8.82 -12.07
C LEU A 165 9.06 -9.64 -10.83
N TYR A 166 8.98 -10.95 -10.89
CA TYR A 166 9.31 -11.86 -9.79
C TYR A 166 10.67 -12.58 -9.94
N ASN A 167 11.34 -12.40 -11.07
CA ASN A 167 12.58 -13.10 -11.41
C ASN A 167 13.82 -12.18 -11.29
N ILE A 168 13.96 -11.44 -10.19
CA ILE A 168 15.22 -10.75 -9.86
C ILE A 168 15.62 -11.14 -8.44
#